data_8850f4bece092c4037b41dc90f3fe931
#
_entry.id   8850f4bece092c4037b41dc90f3fe931
#
_cell.length_a   1.000
_cell.length_b   1.000
_cell.length_c   1.000
_cell.angle_alpha   90.00
_cell.angle_beta   90.00
_cell.angle_gamma   90.00
#
_symmetry.space_group_name_H-M   'P 1'
#
loop_
_entity.id
_entity.type
_entity.pdbx_description
1 polymer ?
#
loop_
_entity_poly.entity_id
_entity_poly.type
_entity_poly.pdbx_seq_one_letter_code
_entity_poly.pdbx_strand_id
1 'polypeptide(L)'
;EQVKGHGAAGLSFQESCMRHGSLGRGPSDLVGGHWLELSSGGGEIASFSPANPSVRVWGGVSSLAHLDRAVEAAREAGKVWSRWPLERRIAVLRRYQQVCAAKQDAIAAMIRDETGKVSWDAKAEAGLLGSKVDITLDTGPEGAMRRVTGIETKLAETRLGRSWFRPHGVMAVLGPFNFPMHLPNGHIVPALAMGNTVVFKPSDKTPGCGQLLAELLQEALDAEGAPPGVVNLVQGRAEAAQRLVRHEGVDGVLFTGSWPVGRAILEANLDSPGRICALEGRLA
;
A
#
# COMPACT_ATOMS: atom_id res chain seq x y z
N GLU A 1 -56.79 5.51 -13.86
CA GLU A 1 -55.48 5.88 -14.40
C GLU A 1 -54.38 5.16 -13.61
N GLN A 2 -53.80 4.13 -14.25
CA GLN A 2 -52.70 3.33 -13.68
C GLN A 2 -51.39 4.07 -13.91
N VAL A 3 -50.72 4.50 -12.84
CA VAL A 3 -49.34 4.99 -12.88
C VAL A 3 -48.41 3.77 -12.98
N LYS A 4 -47.85 3.52 -14.16
CA LYS A 4 -46.79 2.53 -14.36
C LYS A 4 -45.52 2.99 -13.67
N GLY A 5 -45.14 2.36 -12.56
CA GLY A 5 -43.81 2.49 -11.94
C GLY A 5 -42.74 1.93 -12.89
N HIS A 6 -41.85 2.77 -13.35
CA HIS A 6 -40.62 2.35 -14.01
C HIS A 6 -39.67 1.81 -12.93
N GLY A 7 -39.59 0.49 -12.85
CA GLY A 7 -38.56 -0.18 -12.07
C GLY A 7 -37.19 0.16 -12.66
N ALA A 8 -36.36 0.90 -11.91
CA ALA A 8 -34.95 1.03 -12.20
C ALA A 8 -34.34 -0.37 -12.08
N ALA A 9 -33.98 -0.98 -13.21
CA ALA A 9 -33.23 -2.21 -13.25
C ALA A 9 -31.88 -1.96 -12.53
N GLY A 10 -31.71 -2.61 -11.38
CA GLY A 10 -30.42 -2.60 -10.68
C GLY A 10 -29.34 -3.13 -11.60
N LEU A 11 -28.29 -2.35 -11.78
CA LEU A 11 -27.11 -2.77 -12.54
C LEU A 11 -26.56 -4.05 -11.91
N SER A 12 -26.13 -5.00 -12.75
CA SER A 12 -25.48 -6.22 -12.25
C SER A 12 -24.20 -5.86 -11.47
N PHE A 13 -23.83 -6.73 -10.53
CA PHE A 13 -22.61 -6.57 -9.72
C PHE A 13 -21.36 -6.23 -10.56
N GLN A 14 -21.22 -6.84 -11.75
CA GLN A 14 -20.13 -6.56 -12.69
C GLN A 14 -20.22 -5.17 -13.32
N GLU A 15 -21.40 -4.68 -13.66
CA GLU A 15 -21.57 -3.34 -14.27
C GLU A 15 -21.37 -2.22 -13.26
N SER A 16 -21.71 -2.43 -11.98
CA SER A 16 -21.46 -1.47 -10.90
C SER A 16 -19.95 -1.36 -10.60
N CYS A 17 -19.23 -2.47 -10.57
CA CYS A 17 -17.78 -2.51 -10.35
C CYS A 17 -16.97 -1.87 -11.49
N MET A 18 -17.42 -2.00 -12.74
CA MET A 18 -16.76 -1.44 -13.91
C MET A 18 -16.90 0.09 -14.04
N ARG A 19 -17.87 0.71 -13.39
CA ARG A 19 -18.09 2.17 -13.46
C ARG A 19 -17.29 2.97 -12.43
N HIS A 20 -16.75 2.34 -11.38
CA HIS A 20 -16.14 3.04 -10.24
C HIS A 20 -14.71 2.56 -9.99
N GLY A 21 -13.81 2.91 -10.89
CA GLY A 21 -12.42 3.24 -10.52
C GLY A 21 -11.40 2.16 -10.24
N SER A 22 -11.71 0.86 -10.22
CA SER A 22 -10.64 -0.10 -10.43
C SER A 22 -10.30 -0.12 -11.93
N LEU A 23 -9.04 -0.28 -12.29
CA LEU A 23 -8.58 -0.27 -13.69
C LEU A 23 -9.16 -1.46 -14.52
N GLY A 24 -10.42 -1.82 -14.29
CA GLY A 24 -11.14 -2.92 -14.96
C GLY A 24 -11.06 -4.28 -14.24
N ARG A 25 -10.51 -4.31 -13.01
CA ARG A 25 -10.34 -5.54 -12.24
C ARG A 25 -11.38 -5.64 -11.12
N GLY A 26 -11.96 -6.82 -10.91
CA GLY A 26 -12.81 -7.12 -9.76
C GLY A 26 -12.04 -7.12 -8.42
N PRO A 27 -12.76 -7.22 -7.28
CA PRO A 27 -12.15 -7.26 -5.95
C PRO A 27 -11.12 -8.38 -5.83
N SER A 28 -9.88 -8.01 -5.51
CA SER A 28 -8.76 -8.95 -5.51
C SER A 28 -7.69 -8.60 -4.47
N ASP A 29 -6.96 -9.63 -4.04
CA ASP A 29 -5.65 -9.49 -3.42
C ASP A 29 -4.55 -9.60 -4.48
N LEU A 30 -3.38 -9.01 -4.19
CA LEU A 30 -2.17 -9.18 -4.99
C LEU A 30 -1.16 -10.01 -4.21
N VAL A 31 -0.81 -11.18 -4.73
CA VAL A 31 0.12 -12.11 -4.06
C VAL A 31 1.15 -12.62 -5.06
N GLY A 32 2.41 -12.32 -4.85
CA GLY A 32 3.50 -12.80 -5.71
C GLY A 32 3.37 -12.37 -7.17
N GLY A 33 2.84 -11.16 -7.43
CA GLY A 33 2.58 -10.66 -8.78
C GLY A 33 1.26 -11.16 -9.41
N HIS A 34 0.49 -12.01 -8.72
CA HIS A 34 -0.78 -12.56 -9.21
C HIS A 34 -1.96 -11.96 -8.48
N TRP A 35 -3.00 -11.59 -9.24
CA TRP A 35 -4.25 -11.11 -8.70
C TRP A 35 -5.15 -12.30 -8.38
N LEU A 36 -5.58 -12.39 -7.11
CA LEU A 36 -6.42 -13.46 -6.59
C LEU A 36 -7.80 -12.90 -6.24
N GLU A 37 -8.85 -13.39 -6.90
CA GLU A 37 -10.21 -12.94 -6.66
C GLU A 37 -10.67 -13.22 -5.22
N LEU A 38 -11.40 -12.26 -4.66
CA LEU A 38 -11.97 -12.31 -3.32
C LEU A 38 -13.45 -12.72 -3.37
N SER A 39 -13.69 -13.96 -3.76
CA SER A 39 -15.02 -14.52 -3.96
C SER A 39 -15.49 -15.46 -2.85
N SER A 40 -14.57 -15.95 -1.99
CA SER A 40 -14.90 -16.91 -0.91
C SER A 40 -13.80 -16.96 0.15
N GLY A 41 -14.10 -17.52 1.32
CA GLY A 41 -13.11 -17.93 2.31
C GLY A 41 -13.04 -17.15 3.61
N GLY A 42 -13.77 -16.05 3.77
CA GLY A 42 -13.72 -15.24 5.01
C GLY A 42 -14.89 -14.28 5.16
N GLY A 43 -14.67 -13.20 5.93
CA GLY A 43 -15.67 -12.16 6.16
C GLY A 43 -15.86 -11.24 4.96
N GLU A 44 -17.09 -10.87 4.69
CA GLU A 44 -17.40 -9.87 3.65
C GLU A 44 -16.78 -8.52 4.01
N ILE A 45 -16.18 -7.88 3.02
CA ILE A 45 -15.70 -6.50 3.07
C ILE A 45 -16.40 -5.72 1.96
N ALA A 46 -16.99 -4.59 2.30
CA ALA A 46 -17.62 -3.72 1.31
C ALA A 46 -17.41 -2.25 1.72
N SER A 47 -17.22 -1.41 0.73
CA SER A 47 -17.30 0.04 0.86
C SER A 47 -18.48 0.58 0.07
N PHE A 48 -19.05 1.65 0.59
CA PHE A 48 -20.19 2.34 -0.01
C PHE A 48 -19.84 3.84 -0.13
N SER A 49 -20.38 4.47 -1.15
CA SER A 49 -20.17 5.89 -1.33
C SER A 49 -20.81 6.69 -0.19
N PRO A 50 -20.06 7.52 0.56
CA PRO A 50 -20.65 8.39 1.58
C PRO A 50 -21.62 9.42 1.01
N ALA A 51 -21.45 9.80 -0.27
CA ALA A 51 -22.37 10.72 -0.95
C ALA A 51 -23.68 10.06 -1.36
N ASN A 52 -23.66 8.72 -1.57
CA ASN A 52 -24.86 7.93 -1.84
C ASN A 52 -24.69 6.51 -1.25
N PRO A 53 -25.12 6.26 -0.01
CA PRO A 53 -24.92 4.98 0.68
C PRO A 53 -25.58 3.76 0.01
N SER A 54 -26.43 3.95 -0.98
CA SER A 54 -26.96 2.84 -1.78
C SER A 54 -26.00 2.36 -2.87
N VAL A 55 -24.94 3.13 -3.15
CA VAL A 55 -23.93 2.81 -4.17
C VAL A 55 -22.77 2.06 -3.50
N ARG A 56 -22.66 0.78 -3.82
CA ARG A 56 -21.49 -0.02 -3.43
C ARG A 56 -20.32 0.33 -4.35
N VAL A 57 -19.21 0.81 -3.78
CA VAL A 57 -17.99 1.18 -4.51
C VAL A 57 -17.09 -0.04 -4.71
N TRP A 58 -16.92 -0.85 -3.68
CA TRP A 58 -16.08 -2.05 -3.71
C TRP A 58 -16.71 -3.14 -2.84
N GLY A 59 -16.42 -4.42 -3.13
CA GLY A 59 -16.87 -5.49 -2.26
C GLY A 59 -16.34 -6.85 -2.65
N GLY A 60 -15.82 -7.58 -1.66
CA GLY A 60 -15.27 -8.91 -1.78
C GLY A 60 -15.28 -9.66 -0.45
N VAL A 61 -14.70 -10.85 -0.42
CA VAL A 61 -14.59 -11.71 0.75
C VAL A 61 -13.12 -11.89 1.11
N SER A 62 -12.69 -11.49 2.31
CA SER A 62 -11.27 -11.60 2.73
C SER A 62 -10.79 -13.04 2.79
N SER A 63 -9.49 -13.26 2.59
CA SER A 63 -8.85 -14.58 2.69
C SER A 63 -7.58 -14.52 3.54
N LEU A 64 -7.61 -15.11 4.73
CA LEU A 64 -6.43 -15.19 5.58
C LEU A 64 -5.32 -16.08 4.98
N ALA A 65 -5.69 -17.04 4.12
CA ALA A 65 -4.71 -17.87 3.42
C ALA A 65 -3.86 -17.07 2.41
N HIS A 66 -4.41 -15.98 1.86
CA HIS A 66 -3.64 -15.09 1.00
C HIS A 66 -2.56 -14.33 1.76
N LEU A 67 -2.79 -14.03 3.04
CA LEU A 67 -1.86 -13.28 3.88
C LEU A 67 -0.52 -14.01 4.06
N ASP A 68 -0.56 -15.29 4.44
CA ASP A 68 0.66 -16.06 4.65
C ASP A 68 1.45 -16.21 3.35
N ARG A 69 0.74 -16.50 2.25
CA ARG A 69 1.33 -16.56 0.90
C ARG A 69 1.92 -15.22 0.45
N ALA A 70 1.30 -14.10 0.83
CA ALA A 70 1.81 -12.76 0.52
C ALA A 70 3.12 -12.47 1.26
N VAL A 71 3.21 -12.86 2.53
CA VAL A 71 4.46 -12.73 3.30
C VAL A 71 5.56 -13.64 2.74
N GLU A 72 5.22 -14.87 2.39
CA GLU A 72 6.17 -15.78 1.72
C GLU A 72 6.68 -15.21 0.39
N ALA A 73 5.78 -14.75 -0.48
CA ALA A 73 6.12 -14.12 -1.74
C ALA A 73 7.00 -12.88 -1.56
N ALA A 74 6.70 -12.04 -0.56
CA ALA A 74 7.52 -10.89 -0.21
C ALA A 74 8.94 -11.29 0.22
N ARG A 75 9.09 -12.34 1.03
CA ARG A 75 10.41 -12.84 1.45
C ARG A 75 11.23 -13.38 0.27
N GLU A 76 10.61 -14.15 -0.61
CA GLU A 76 11.29 -14.65 -1.81
C GLU A 76 11.71 -13.51 -2.74
N ALA A 77 10.81 -12.58 -3.03
CA ALA A 77 11.13 -11.39 -3.84
C ALA A 77 12.27 -10.57 -3.22
N GLY A 78 12.29 -10.46 -1.90
CA GLY A 78 13.30 -9.73 -1.14
C GLY A 78 14.72 -10.23 -1.36
N LYS A 79 14.92 -11.53 -1.61
CA LYS A 79 16.23 -12.14 -1.91
C LYS A 79 16.87 -11.55 -3.17
N VAL A 80 16.05 -11.13 -4.13
CA VAL A 80 16.48 -10.52 -5.39
C VAL A 80 16.42 -8.99 -5.31
N TRP A 81 15.28 -8.43 -4.87
CA TRP A 81 15.03 -7.00 -4.83
C TRP A 81 16.04 -6.23 -3.98
N SER A 82 16.40 -6.76 -2.80
CA SER A 82 17.36 -6.13 -1.89
C SER A 82 18.77 -5.99 -2.49
N ARG A 83 19.10 -6.82 -3.47
CA ARG A 83 20.40 -6.83 -4.17
C ARG A 83 20.40 -5.97 -5.44
N TRP A 84 19.26 -5.48 -5.89
CA TRP A 84 19.24 -4.58 -7.03
C TRP A 84 19.99 -3.29 -6.69
N PRO A 85 20.77 -2.74 -7.64
CA PRO A 85 21.36 -1.42 -7.49
C PRO A 85 20.30 -0.38 -7.18
N LEU A 86 20.67 0.65 -6.42
CA LEU A 86 19.73 1.72 -6.04
C LEU A 86 19.11 2.38 -7.27
N GLU A 87 19.91 2.62 -8.32
CA GLU A 87 19.50 3.27 -9.57
C GLU A 87 18.37 2.48 -10.25
N ARG A 88 18.42 1.15 -10.20
CA ARG A 88 17.38 0.30 -10.77
C ARG A 88 16.08 0.38 -9.97
N ARG A 89 16.16 0.46 -8.64
CA ARG A 89 14.98 0.68 -7.79
C ARG A 89 14.40 2.08 -8.00
N ILE A 90 15.27 3.08 -8.19
CA ILE A 90 14.85 4.45 -8.55
C ILE A 90 14.08 4.45 -9.88
N ALA A 91 14.51 3.70 -10.88
CA ALA A 91 13.80 3.61 -12.17
C ALA A 91 12.35 3.12 -11.97
N VAL A 92 12.13 2.09 -11.14
CA VAL A 92 10.78 1.62 -10.79
C VAL A 92 9.96 2.73 -10.14
N LEU A 93 10.52 3.47 -9.18
CA LEU A 93 9.80 4.55 -8.50
C LEU A 93 9.49 5.72 -9.45
N ARG A 94 10.40 6.04 -10.38
CA ARG A 94 10.12 7.03 -11.44
C ARG A 94 9.04 6.57 -12.40
N ARG A 95 9.02 5.27 -12.74
CA ARG A 95 7.91 4.69 -13.51
C ARG A 95 6.60 4.80 -12.75
N TYR A 96 6.58 4.48 -11.46
CA TYR A 96 5.41 4.63 -10.60
C TYR A 96 4.91 6.09 -10.57
N GLN A 97 5.80 7.06 -10.46
CA GLN A 97 5.45 8.48 -10.54
C GLN A 97 4.74 8.84 -11.85
N GLN A 98 5.24 8.32 -12.98
CA GLN A 98 4.62 8.52 -14.31
C GLN A 98 3.23 7.87 -14.39
N VAL A 99 3.08 6.66 -13.86
CA VAL A 99 1.79 5.95 -13.81
C VAL A 99 0.78 6.74 -12.97
N CYS A 100 1.17 7.27 -11.81
CA CYS A 100 0.31 8.10 -10.98
C CYS A 100 -0.12 9.38 -11.70
N ALA A 101 0.80 10.06 -12.39
CA ALA A 101 0.49 11.27 -13.14
C ALA A 101 -0.50 10.99 -14.29
N ALA A 102 -0.30 9.90 -15.03
CA ALA A 102 -1.18 9.52 -16.12
C ALA A 102 -2.59 9.13 -15.66
N LYS A 103 -2.76 8.68 -14.42
CA LYS A 103 -4.02 8.17 -13.87
C LYS A 103 -4.59 9.04 -12.74
N GLN A 104 -4.14 10.28 -12.61
CA GLN A 104 -4.49 11.16 -11.50
C GLN A 104 -6.00 11.36 -11.33
N ASP A 105 -6.76 11.51 -12.42
CA ASP A 105 -8.22 11.68 -12.35
C ASP A 105 -8.92 10.40 -11.88
N ALA A 106 -8.46 9.22 -12.28
CA ALA A 106 -9.01 7.94 -11.81
C ALA A 106 -8.70 7.72 -10.31
N ILE A 107 -7.49 8.07 -9.87
CA ILE A 107 -7.10 8.05 -8.45
C ILE A 107 -8.00 8.97 -7.64
N ALA A 108 -8.18 10.22 -8.08
CA ALA A 108 -9.03 11.21 -7.41
C ALA A 108 -10.50 10.75 -7.34
N ALA A 109 -11.01 10.13 -8.42
CA ALA A 109 -12.36 9.59 -8.44
C ALA A 109 -12.56 8.48 -7.39
N MET A 110 -11.64 7.50 -7.31
CA MET A 110 -11.70 6.43 -6.33
C MET A 110 -11.64 6.97 -4.89
N ILE A 111 -10.74 7.90 -4.61
CA ILE A 111 -10.62 8.55 -3.29
C ILE A 111 -11.94 9.23 -2.93
N ARG A 112 -12.51 10.04 -3.83
CA ARG A 112 -13.80 10.71 -3.63
C ARG A 112 -14.92 9.71 -3.36
N ASP A 113 -15.01 8.67 -4.15
CA ASP A 113 -16.12 7.72 -4.13
C ASP A 113 -16.12 6.86 -2.87
N GLU A 114 -14.96 6.51 -2.31
CA GLU A 114 -14.89 5.75 -1.05
C GLU A 114 -14.84 6.61 0.22
N THR A 115 -14.29 7.84 0.13
CA THR A 115 -14.09 8.68 1.33
C THR A 115 -15.12 9.77 1.49
N GLY A 116 -15.85 10.14 0.43
CA GLY A 116 -16.75 11.30 0.41
C GLY A 116 -16.02 12.65 0.36
N LYS A 117 -14.71 12.68 0.11
CA LYS A 117 -13.96 13.92 -0.05
C LYS A 117 -14.49 14.74 -1.20
N VAL A 118 -14.43 16.06 -1.04
CA VAL A 118 -14.71 16.99 -2.15
C VAL A 118 -13.68 16.82 -3.26
N SER A 119 -14.10 17.09 -4.50
CA SER A 119 -13.26 16.79 -5.68
C SER A 119 -11.88 17.44 -5.67
N TRP A 120 -11.75 18.66 -5.17
CA TRP A 120 -10.45 19.34 -5.09
C TRP A 120 -9.51 18.69 -4.06
N ASP A 121 -10.03 18.21 -2.91
CA ASP A 121 -9.23 17.54 -1.87
C ASP A 121 -8.80 16.14 -2.32
N ALA A 122 -9.71 15.37 -2.95
CA ALA A 122 -9.37 14.09 -3.56
C ALA A 122 -8.30 14.25 -4.66
N LYS A 123 -8.37 15.31 -5.46
CA LYS A 123 -7.36 15.65 -6.49
C LYS A 123 -6.01 16.04 -5.87
N ALA A 124 -6.04 16.77 -4.77
CA ALA A 124 -4.84 17.11 -4.01
C ALA A 124 -4.16 15.85 -3.46
N GLU A 125 -4.91 14.93 -2.83
CA GLU A 125 -4.36 13.66 -2.35
C GLU A 125 -3.77 12.83 -3.50
N ALA A 126 -4.46 12.73 -4.63
CA ALA A 126 -3.97 12.01 -5.81
C ALA A 126 -2.61 12.54 -6.30
N GLY A 127 -2.43 13.87 -6.29
CA GLY A 127 -1.16 14.51 -6.68
C GLY A 127 0.01 14.19 -5.72
N LEU A 128 -0.28 13.95 -4.44
CA LEU A 128 0.74 13.63 -3.44
C LEU A 128 1.40 12.26 -3.67
N LEU A 129 0.75 11.33 -4.39
CA LEU A 129 1.33 10.01 -4.63
C LEU A 129 2.64 10.11 -5.42
N GLY A 130 2.62 10.84 -6.54
CA GLY A 130 3.81 11.07 -7.35
C GLY A 130 4.86 11.95 -6.65
N SER A 131 4.42 13.02 -5.97
CA SER A 131 5.30 13.93 -5.24
C SER A 131 6.11 13.23 -4.14
N LYS A 132 5.57 12.17 -3.55
CA LYS A 132 6.28 11.38 -2.53
C LYS A 132 7.55 10.72 -3.07
N VAL A 133 7.59 10.41 -4.35
CA VAL A 133 8.81 9.87 -5.00
C VAL A 133 9.91 10.92 -4.97
N ASP A 134 9.63 12.17 -5.33
CA ASP A 134 10.61 13.25 -5.30
C ASP A 134 11.14 13.50 -3.89
N ILE A 135 10.23 13.60 -2.90
CA ILE A 135 10.60 13.78 -1.49
C ILE A 135 11.50 12.62 -1.01
N THR A 136 11.18 11.39 -1.38
CA THR A 136 11.94 10.20 -0.96
C THR A 136 13.34 10.17 -1.59
N LEU A 137 13.44 10.54 -2.87
CA LEU A 137 14.69 10.46 -3.64
C LEU A 137 15.53 11.72 -3.53
N ASP A 138 15.10 12.73 -2.78
CA ASP A 138 15.84 13.98 -2.61
C ASP A 138 17.20 13.73 -1.95
N THR A 139 18.26 14.16 -2.62
CA THR A 139 19.66 14.10 -2.18
C THR A 139 20.20 15.45 -1.69
N GLY A 140 19.37 16.50 -1.68
CA GLY A 140 19.72 17.82 -1.19
C GLY A 140 20.15 17.81 0.29
N PRO A 141 20.60 18.96 0.85
CA PRO A 141 21.10 19.04 2.22
C PRO A 141 20.15 18.48 3.27
N GLU A 142 18.85 18.67 3.09
CA GLU A 142 17.76 18.18 3.96
C GLU A 142 17.07 16.93 3.41
N GLY A 143 17.52 16.41 2.27
CA GLY A 143 16.88 15.33 1.53
C GLY A 143 16.84 14.00 2.29
N ALA A 144 15.76 13.25 2.09
CA ALA A 144 15.57 11.96 2.76
C ALA A 144 16.63 10.94 2.33
N MET A 145 16.96 10.85 1.05
CA MET A 145 17.94 9.91 0.52
C MET A 145 19.34 10.18 1.05
N ARG A 146 19.71 11.43 1.26
CA ARG A 146 21.03 11.80 1.83
C ARG A 146 21.22 11.21 3.24
N ARG A 147 20.17 11.15 4.04
CA ARG A 147 20.22 10.64 5.43
C ARG A 147 20.52 9.15 5.52
N VAL A 148 20.26 8.41 4.45
CA VAL A 148 20.50 6.95 4.36
C VAL A 148 21.67 6.60 3.42
N THR A 149 22.40 7.59 2.95
CA THR A 149 23.66 7.37 2.21
C THR A 149 24.73 6.87 3.17
N GLY A 150 25.50 5.87 2.74
CA GLY A 150 26.62 5.34 3.52
C GLY A 150 27.67 6.42 3.82
N ILE A 151 28.33 6.29 4.95
CA ILE A 151 29.37 7.23 5.40
C ILE A 151 30.71 6.51 5.35
N GLU A 152 31.71 7.17 4.78
CA GLU A 152 33.10 6.77 4.86
C GLU A 152 33.86 7.83 5.64
N THR A 153 34.63 7.41 6.66
CA THR A 153 35.41 8.29 7.53
C THR A 153 36.83 7.76 7.63
N LYS A 154 37.82 8.62 7.37
CA LYS A 154 39.24 8.30 7.61
C LYS A 154 39.49 8.32 9.13
N LEU A 155 39.81 7.14 9.68
CA LEU A 155 40.09 6.98 11.11
C LEU A 155 41.58 7.15 11.41
N ALA A 156 42.47 6.77 10.47
CA ALA A 156 43.93 6.94 10.52
C ALA A 156 44.49 6.88 9.09
N GLU A 157 45.79 7.01 8.92
CA GLU A 157 46.41 6.98 7.59
C GLU A 157 46.08 5.69 6.80
N THR A 158 46.04 4.58 7.48
CA THR A 158 45.77 3.25 6.88
C THR A 158 44.42 2.64 7.28
N ARG A 159 43.53 3.42 7.93
CA ARG A 159 42.26 2.90 8.45
C ARG A 159 41.08 3.76 7.98
N LEU A 160 40.11 3.07 7.34
CA LEU A 160 38.84 3.66 6.95
C LEU A 160 37.69 3.00 7.76
N GLY A 161 36.84 3.84 8.32
CA GLY A 161 35.54 3.42 8.87
C GLY A 161 34.46 3.57 7.79
N ARG A 162 33.62 2.55 7.62
CA ARG A 162 32.49 2.58 6.70
C ARG A 162 31.23 2.18 7.42
N SER A 163 30.13 2.92 7.18
CA SER A 163 28.79 2.51 7.56
C SER A 163 27.87 2.57 6.36
N TRP A 164 26.91 1.68 6.31
CA TRP A 164 25.89 1.64 5.26
C TRP A 164 24.59 1.09 5.82
N PHE A 165 23.49 1.40 5.15
CA PHE A 165 22.17 0.92 5.51
C PHE A 165 21.82 -0.31 4.71
N ARG A 166 21.08 -1.23 5.33
CA ARG A 166 20.55 -2.44 4.69
C ARG A 166 19.03 -2.45 4.81
N PRO A 167 18.31 -3.06 3.84
CA PRO A 167 16.88 -3.29 4.01
C PRO A 167 16.62 -4.16 5.25
N HIS A 168 15.54 -3.88 5.93
CA HIS A 168 15.06 -4.72 7.04
C HIS A 168 14.51 -6.05 6.54
N GLY A 169 13.80 -6.05 5.41
CA GLY A 169 13.17 -7.22 4.82
C GLY A 169 11.73 -6.95 4.41
N VAL A 170 10.79 -7.74 4.93
CA VAL A 170 9.35 -7.60 4.66
C VAL A 170 8.71 -6.59 5.59
N MET A 171 8.12 -5.55 5.01
CA MET A 171 7.41 -4.49 5.72
C MET A 171 5.90 -4.70 5.63
N ALA A 172 5.23 -4.88 6.76
CA ALA A 172 3.78 -4.80 6.85
C ALA A 172 3.37 -3.33 6.86
N VAL A 173 2.59 -2.89 5.87
CA VAL A 173 2.06 -1.52 5.80
C VAL A 173 0.57 -1.56 6.11
N LEU A 174 0.14 -0.87 7.17
CA LEU A 174 -1.26 -0.76 7.56
C LEU A 174 -1.76 0.66 7.24
N GLY A 175 -2.68 0.76 6.29
CA GLY A 175 -3.22 2.04 5.82
C GLY A 175 -4.47 2.49 6.58
N PRO A 176 -4.63 3.82 6.83
CA PRO A 176 -5.84 4.41 7.39
C PRO A 176 -6.89 4.65 6.30
N PHE A 177 -8.10 5.06 6.71
CA PHE A 177 -9.19 5.36 5.78
C PHE A 177 -9.31 6.84 5.38
N ASN A 178 -8.75 7.76 6.16
CA ASN A 178 -8.91 9.22 5.95
C ASN A 178 -8.01 9.79 4.83
N PHE A 179 -6.85 9.21 4.62
CA PHE A 179 -5.95 9.43 3.48
C PHE A 179 -5.52 8.07 2.95
N PRO A 180 -6.45 7.34 2.30
CA PRO A 180 -6.31 5.90 2.06
C PRO A 180 -5.21 5.53 1.08
N MET A 181 -4.79 6.46 0.24
CA MET A 181 -3.70 6.24 -0.72
C MET A 181 -2.43 6.97 -0.33
N HIS A 182 -2.52 8.24 0.09
CA HIS A 182 -1.33 9.07 0.39
C HIS A 182 -0.51 8.55 1.56
N LEU A 183 -1.15 8.22 2.70
CA LEU A 183 -0.41 7.80 3.89
C LEU A 183 0.28 6.45 3.72
N PRO A 184 -0.38 5.37 3.24
CA PRO A 184 0.34 4.12 2.96
C PRO A 184 1.39 4.29 1.87
N ASN A 185 1.16 5.10 0.84
CA ASN A 185 2.18 5.45 -0.16
C ASN A 185 3.41 6.09 0.48
N GLY A 186 3.20 6.91 1.51
CA GLY A 186 4.26 7.52 2.32
C GLY A 186 5.17 6.53 3.01
N HIS A 187 4.69 5.32 3.29
CA HIS A 187 5.47 4.20 3.84
C HIS A 187 6.04 3.29 2.75
N ILE A 188 5.24 2.98 1.72
CA ILE A 188 5.61 2.04 0.65
C ILE A 188 6.79 2.56 -0.16
N VAL A 189 6.71 3.81 -0.66
CA VAL A 189 7.74 4.38 -1.55
C VAL A 189 9.14 4.39 -0.90
N PRO A 190 9.33 4.87 0.34
CA PRO A 190 10.63 4.79 1.00
C PRO A 190 11.08 3.34 1.29
N ALA A 191 10.16 2.46 1.68
CA ALA A 191 10.48 1.05 1.90
C ALA A 191 11.06 0.39 0.65
N LEU A 192 10.42 0.61 -0.51
CA LEU A 192 10.88 0.10 -1.81
C LEU A 192 12.22 0.73 -2.22
N ALA A 193 12.40 2.04 -2.04
CA ALA A 193 13.67 2.73 -2.32
C ALA A 193 14.84 2.08 -1.57
N MET A 194 14.63 1.71 -0.31
CA MET A 194 15.64 1.08 0.54
C MET A 194 15.79 -0.43 0.33
N GLY A 195 15.06 -1.03 -0.62
CA GLY A 195 15.18 -2.44 -0.98
C GLY A 195 14.37 -3.40 -0.11
N ASN A 196 13.43 -2.88 0.68
CA ASN A 196 12.44 -3.70 1.39
C ASN A 196 11.34 -4.17 0.43
N THR A 197 10.67 -5.25 0.77
CA THR A 197 9.42 -5.69 0.16
C THR A 197 8.24 -5.35 1.06
N VAL A 198 7.03 -5.36 0.50
CA VAL A 198 5.85 -4.84 1.20
C VAL A 198 4.69 -5.83 1.13
N VAL A 199 4.03 -6.02 2.26
CA VAL A 199 2.68 -6.56 2.35
C VAL A 199 1.77 -5.46 2.86
N PHE A 200 0.95 -4.92 1.97
CA PHE A 200 0.06 -3.81 2.24
C PHE A 200 -1.34 -4.32 2.63
N LYS A 201 -1.82 -3.87 3.78
CA LYS A 201 -3.21 -4.05 4.21
C LYS A 201 -3.89 -2.69 4.34
N PRO A 202 -4.74 -2.30 3.41
CA PRO A 202 -5.51 -1.06 3.50
C PRO A 202 -6.57 -1.12 4.61
N SER A 203 -7.18 0.02 4.91
CA SER A 203 -8.38 0.03 5.73
C SER A 203 -9.52 -0.73 5.05
N ASP A 204 -10.27 -1.51 5.80
CA ASP A 204 -11.50 -2.18 5.37
C ASP A 204 -12.64 -1.20 5.01
N LYS A 205 -12.49 0.08 5.34
CA LYS A 205 -13.40 1.15 4.93
C LYS A 205 -13.11 1.71 3.54
N THR A 206 -11.90 1.51 3.03
CA THR A 206 -11.45 2.03 1.74
C THR A 206 -10.62 0.98 0.97
N PRO A 207 -11.19 -0.23 0.76
CA PRO A 207 -10.49 -1.34 0.13
C PRO A 207 -10.20 -1.08 -1.36
N GLY A 208 -11.07 -0.36 -2.06
CA GLY A 208 -10.89 0.01 -3.47
C GLY A 208 -9.70 0.96 -3.67
N CYS A 209 -9.54 1.96 -2.79
CA CYS A 209 -8.34 2.80 -2.78
C CYS A 209 -7.07 1.97 -2.58
N GLY A 210 -7.12 1.00 -1.66
CA GLY A 210 -5.99 0.09 -1.41
C GLY A 210 -5.65 -0.76 -2.62
N GLN A 211 -6.65 -1.34 -3.28
CA GLN A 211 -6.46 -2.13 -4.49
C GLN A 211 -5.88 -1.27 -5.62
N LEU A 212 -6.43 -0.09 -5.87
CA LEU A 212 -5.94 0.81 -6.91
C LEU A 212 -4.47 1.21 -6.64
N LEU A 213 -4.10 1.50 -5.41
CA LEU A 213 -2.70 1.81 -5.07
C LEU A 213 -1.76 0.64 -5.42
N ALA A 214 -2.16 -0.59 -5.10
CA ALA A 214 -1.40 -1.77 -5.45
C ALA A 214 -1.33 -2.01 -6.97
N GLU A 215 -2.40 -1.71 -7.72
CA GLU A 215 -2.43 -1.79 -9.19
C GLU A 215 -1.42 -0.83 -9.83
N LEU A 216 -1.37 0.43 -9.35
CA LEU A 216 -0.42 1.43 -9.83
C LEU A 216 1.04 1.03 -9.57
N LEU A 217 1.30 0.49 -8.39
CA LEU A 217 2.64 0.00 -8.01
C LEU A 217 3.03 -1.22 -8.84
N GLN A 218 2.13 -2.20 -9.00
CA GLN A 218 2.39 -3.41 -9.76
C GLN A 218 2.66 -3.11 -11.24
N GLU A 219 1.91 -2.18 -11.84
CA GLU A 219 2.14 -1.74 -13.21
C GLU A 219 3.57 -1.18 -13.41
N ALA A 220 4.06 -0.40 -12.46
CA ALA A 220 5.42 0.12 -12.51
C ALA A 220 6.47 -0.96 -12.29
N LEU A 221 6.22 -1.91 -11.38
CA LEU A 221 7.11 -3.04 -11.12
C LEU A 221 7.22 -3.94 -12.34
N ASP A 222 6.11 -4.26 -12.98
CA ASP A 222 6.06 -5.10 -14.19
C ASP A 222 6.80 -4.42 -15.36
N ALA A 223 6.59 -3.12 -15.56
CA ALA A 223 7.22 -2.36 -16.65
C ALA A 223 8.75 -2.34 -16.53
N GLU A 224 9.30 -2.40 -15.33
CA GLU A 224 10.75 -2.39 -15.06
C GLU A 224 11.32 -3.79 -14.79
N GLY A 225 10.51 -4.84 -14.94
CA GLY A 225 10.92 -6.23 -14.77
C GLY A 225 11.35 -6.57 -13.33
N ALA A 226 10.65 -6.00 -12.34
CA ALA A 226 10.89 -6.30 -10.93
C ALA A 226 10.46 -7.72 -10.58
N PRO A 227 11.10 -8.38 -9.59
CA PRO A 227 10.69 -9.70 -9.19
C PRO A 227 9.24 -9.68 -8.65
N PRO A 228 8.41 -10.69 -9.01
CA PRO A 228 7.04 -10.76 -8.50
C PRO A 228 7.05 -10.89 -6.98
N GLY A 229 6.13 -10.19 -6.30
CA GLY A 229 6.03 -10.20 -4.84
C GLY A 229 6.79 -9.08 -4.12
N VAL A 230 7.41 -8.14 -4.83
CA VAL A 230 7.99 -6.93 -4.21
C VAL A 230 6.93 -6.12 -3.48
N VAL A 231 5.74 -6.01 -4.07
CA VAL A 231 4.53 -5.48 -3.43
C VAL A 231 3.46 -6.55 -3.44
N ASN A 232 2.81 -6.72 -2.29
CA ASN A 232 1.65 -7.58 -2.13
C ASN A 232 0.53 -6.78 -1.47
N LEU A 233 -0.72 -7.11 -1.78
CA LEU A 233 -1.91 -6.56 -1.17
C LEU A 233 -2.72 -7.66 -0.53
N VAL A 234 -3.17 -7.46 0.70
CA VAL A 234 -4.13 -8.34 1.36
C VAL A 234 -5.27 -7.51 1.95
N GLN A 235 -6.48 -7.81 1.50
CA GLN A 235 -7.69 -7.20 2.04
C GLN A 235 -8.11 -7.93 3.32
N GLY A 236 -8.68 -7.20 4.27
CA GLY A 236 -9.13 -7.81 5.51
C GLY A 236 -9.47 -6.79 6.58
N ARG A 237 -10.21 -7.23 7.59
CA ARG A 237 -10.55 -6.45 8.77
C ARG A 237 -9.46 -6.54 9.85
N ALA A 238 -9.81 -6.27 11.08
CA ALA A 238 -8.87 -6.26 12.21
C ALA A 238 -8.12 -7.58 12.40
N GLU A 239 -8.77 -8.71 12.12
CA GLU A 239 -8.16 -10.04 12.24
C GLU A 239 -6.96 -10.20 11.29
N ALA A 240 -7.11 -9.81 10.03
CA ALA A 240 -6.02 -9.84 9.07
C ALA A 240 -4.87 -8.89 9.48
N ALA A 241 -5.19 -7.70 10.02
CA ALA A 241 -4.18 -6.79 10.53
C ALA A 241 -3.40 -7.38 11.71
N GLN A 242 -4.11 -7.98 12.68
CA GLN A 242 -3.51 -8.62 13.85
C GLN A 242 -2.62 -9.79 13.47
N ARG A 243 -3.05 -10.63 12.51
CA ARG A 243 -2.26 -11.74 11.99
C ARG A 243 -1.01 -11.25 11.26
N LEU A 244 -1.13 -10.24 10.40
CA LEU A 244 0.00 -9.68 9.66
C LEU A 244 1.05 -9.08 10.60
N VAL A 245 0.61 -8.31 11.60
CA VAL A 245 1.50 -7.67 12.59
C VAL A 245 2.28 -8.70 13.42
N ARG A 246 1.69 -9.86 13.70
CA ARG A 246 2.33 -10.94 14.48
C ARG A 246 3.05 -11.96 13.63
N HIS A 247 2.93 -11.89 12.31
CA HIS A 247 3.48 -12.91 11.42
C HIS A 247 5.01 -12.94 11.53
N GLU A 248 5.59 -14.09 11.82
CA GLU A 248 7.04 -14.26 12.02
C GLU A 248 7.89 -13.90 10.80
N GLY A 249 7.31 -13.99 9.61
CA GLY A 249 7.92 -13.58 8.35
C GLY A 249 7.94 -12.09 8.10
N VAL A 250 7.42 -11.24 9.00
CA VAL A 250 7.42 -9.78 8.89
C VAL A 250 8.56 -9.20 9.70
N ASP A 251 9.38 -8.37 9.09
CA ASP A 251 10.58 -7.75 9.71
C ASP A 251 10.32 -6.33 10.22
N GLY A 252 9.22 -5.70 9.79
CA GLY A 252 8.83 -4.37 10.27
C GLY A 252 7.35 -4.06 10.03
N VAL A 253 6.82 -3.16 10.86
CA VAL A 253 5.44 -2.66 10.75
C VAL A 253 5.46 -1.15 10.58
N LEU A 254 4.80 -0.68 9.53
CA LEU A 254 4.61 0.73 9.20
C LEU A 254 3.10 1.03 9.30
N PHE A 255 2.73 1.87 10.23
CA PHE A 255 1.33 2.13 10.56
C PHE A 255 1.05 3.62 10.69
N THR A 256 -0.04 4.06 10.10
CA THR A 256 -0.65 5.36 10.37
C THR A 256 -2.09 5.14 10.79
N GLY A 257 -2.48 5.68 11.96
CA GLY A 257 -3.83 5.52 12.48
C GLY A 257 -4.02 6.00 13.92
N SER A 258 -4.99 5.42 14.63
CA SER A 258 -5.31 5.81 16.00
C SER A 258 -4.32 5.27 17.02
N TRP A 259 -4.14 6.02 18.10
CA TRP A 259 -3.26 5.61 19.22
C TRP A 259 -3.59 4.23 19.81
N PRO A 260 -4.86 3.87 20.08
CA PRO A 260 -5.17 2.54 20.63
C PRO A 260 -4.68 1.39 19.74
N VAL A 261 -4.79 1.54 18.40
CA VAL A 261 -4.29 0.53 17.46
C VAL A 261 -2.77 0.54 17.42
N GLY A 262 -2.14 1.71 17.40
CA GLY A 262 -0.67 1.82 17.46
C GLY A 262 -0.10 1.17 18.73
N ARG A 263 -0.71 1.41 19.88
CA ARG A 263 -0.36 0.76 21.15
C ARG A 263 -0.47 -0.76 21.07
N ALA A 264 -1.58 -1.27 20.53
CA ALA A 264 -1.78 -2.72 20.37
C ALA A 264 -0.72 -3.35 19.43
N ILE A 265 -0.26 -2.62 18.41
CA ILE A 265 0.84 -3.04 17.55
C ILE A 265 2.15 -3.12 18.33
N LEU A 266 2.47 -2.13 19.16
CA LEU A 266 3.66 -2.15 20.01
C LEU A 266 3.62 -3.33 20.98
N GLU A 267 2.51 -3.50 21.72
CA GLU A 267 2.32 -4.60 22.64
C GLU A 267 2.47 -5.98 21.96
N ALA A 268 1.95 -6.12 20.73
CA ALA A 268 2.06 -7.35 19.94
C ALA A 268 3.50 -7.68 19.50
N ASN A 269 4.42 -6.72 19.56
CA ASN A 269 5.80 -6.88 19.09
C ASN A 269 6.85 -6.78 20.20
N LEU A 270 6.45 -6.70 21.47
CA LEU A 270 7.38 -6.63 22.61
C LEU A 270 8.34 -7.83 22.65
N ASP A 271 7.87 -9.01 22.26
CA ASP A 271 8.65 -10.24 22.26
C ASP A 271 9.31 -10.56 20.90
N SER A 272 9.35 -9.57 19.99
CA SER A 272 9.92 -9.72 18.64
C SER A 272 11.16 -8.83 18.49
N PRO A 273 12.31 -9.20 19.11
CA PRO A 273 13.52 -8.39 19.03
C PRO A 273 14.01 -8.31 17.56
N GLY A 274 14.38 -7.10 17.15
CA GLY A 274 14.81 -6.83 15.77
C GLY A 274 13.71 -6.43 14.80
N ARG A 275 12.42 -6.59 15.17
CA ARG A 275 11.32 -6.05 14.37
C ARG A 275 11.16 -4.56 14.64
N ILE A 276 11.20 -3.75 13.57
CA ILE A 276 10.95 -2.32 13.70
C ILE A 276 9.44 -2.01 13.67
N CYS A 277 9.03 -1.02 14.45
CA CYS A 277 7.68 -0.47 14.38
C CYS A 277 7.77 1.05 14.19
N ALA A 278 7.42 1.53 13.00
CA ALA A 278 7.26 2.96 12.74
C ALA A 278 5.78 3.29 12.78
N LEU A 279 5.38 4.02 13.81
CA LEU A 279 3.98 4.33 14.09
C LEU A 279 3.77 5.84 13.99
N GLU A 280 2.85 6.25 13.14
CA GLU A 280 2.36 7.61 13.04
C GLU A 280 0.93 7.64 13.57
N GLY A 281 0.77 8.13 14.81
CA GLY A 281 -0.52 8.17 15.49
C GLY A 281 -0.99 9.59 15.74
N ARG A 282 -2.29 9.86 15.58
CA ARG A 282 -2.90 11.03 16.20
C ARG A 282 -3.14 10.72 17.68
N LEU A 283 -2.54 11.51 18.54
CA LEU A 283 -3.04 11.69 19.90
C LEU A 283 -4.38 12.39 19.77
N ALA A 284 -5.48 11.67 20.04
CA ALA A 284 -6.80 12.26 20.15
C ALA A 284 -6.93 12.99 21.45
#